data_734d04f1528918649c899a6e1f66009f
#
_entry.id   734d04f1528918649c899a6e1f66009f
#
_cell.length_a   1.000
_cell.length_b   1.000
_cell.length_c   1.000
_cell.angle_alpha   90.00
_cell.angle_beta   90.00
_cell.angle_gamma   90.00
#
_symmetry.space_group_name_H-M   'P 1'
#
loop_
_entity.id
_entity.type
_entity.pdbx_description
1 polymer ?
#
loop_
_entity_poly.entity_id
_entity_poly.type
_entity_poly.pdbx_seq_one_letter_code
_entity_poly.pdbx_strand_id
1 'polypeptide(L)'
;METPKSSFLKFRALDILVILAGFSAIFFLLTNGVPLVQAGWMGELGKKSRYVRLMIVSVAVFSILMFCIRWRWPEIFKCLFWARLWHAVCQIPLRYLTAFFFILYAVTMTAVGFERHLALETRAFDLGIFAQAVWNTSQGDCFFSSIKENINLMGDHVSPILILTEPFYAIWPDPRTLILLQALAAASSLIPLALIARDKLEDRSLVLIFLLMFFFYSPMRAALHEDFHPEVLAEPFLWWAFFFLDKGRVARFLLCLVVAATGKENFLGITFMLGLYAFFRKKNRPVGVAVAMISVTLFLWEIKWLVPHLSEAKYFYGGNYASMLSDPVNGIGKMIFDGERWGYAFKVFLPFLYLPFFHLPTLALAAPVFFQNLLSANDSMRSFNYHYFTGMTPFLFISTLFAIDRLRGRFSWFAERLGLIGFILLAVSVIRSGPSEYWFYRNIHSNRSAHTEMIREKLAGVPPEARVLTHNSLIPQVCNRKYVYQFNYNPSPTKLEFAEKYGADVVIWDERLWEPGTASSTESLPVFLGAGYRVIFESDGFFIFNRMTSGGRG
;
A
#
# COMPACT_ATOMS: atom_id res chain seq x y z
N MET A 1 -42.78 -8.43 29.10
CA MET A 1 -42.03 -8.07 27.88
C MET A 1 -41.35 -6.74 28.15
N GLU A 2 -40.13 -6.79 28.71
CA GLU A 2 -39.34 -5.58 28.92
C GLU A 2 -38.61 -5.23 27.65
N THR A 3 -38.86 -4.03 27.13
CA THR A 3 -38.13 -3.45 26.01
C THR A 3 -36.64 -3.30 26.43
N PRO A 4 -35.68 -3.66 25.56
CA PRO A 4 -34.27 -3.49 25.88
C PRO A 4 -33.99 -1.99 26.02
N LYS A 5 -33.61 -1.56 27.22
CA LYS A 5 -33.15 -0.19 27.50
C LYS A 5 -31.95 0.10 26.60
N SER A 6 -32.15 0.96 25.62
CA SER A 6 -31.11 1.50 24.76
C SER A 6 -30.08 2.26 25.62
N SER A 7 -28.92 1.65 25.85
CA SER A 7 -27.78 2.27 26.53
C SER A 7 -27.06 3.27 25.63
N PHE A 8 -27.80 4.09 24.87
CA PHE A 8 -27.21 5.11 24.03
C PHE A 8 -26.67 6.25 24.91
N LEU A 9 -25.34 6.21 25.07
CA LEU A 9 -24.42 7.31 25.39
C LEU A 9 -24.94 8.36 26.38
N LYS A 10 -24.86 8.06 27.67
CA LYS A 10 -24.79 9.11 28.72
C LYS A 10 -23.33 9.61 28.73
N PHE A 11 -23.02 10.66 27.97
CA PHE A 11 -21.76 11.37 28.11
C PHE A 11 -21.74 12.09 29.46
N ARG A 12 -20.76 11.78 30.31
CA ARG A 12 -20.44 12.53 31.50
C ARG A 12 -19.44 13.64 31.15
N ALA A 13 -19.31 14.65 32.02
CA ALA A 13 -18.33 15.74 31.81
C ALA A 13 -16.91 15.25 31.55
N LEU A 14 -16.54 14.09 32.09
CA LEU A 14 -15.26 13.43 31.86
C LEU A 14 -15.07 12.96 30.38
N ASP A 15 -16.12 12.49 29.73
CA ASP A 15 -16.08 12.05 28.34
C ASP A 15 -15.82 13.25 27.42
N ILE A 16 -16.31 14.41 27.79
CA ILE A 16 -16.09 15.69 27.11
C ILE A 16 -14.65 16.14 27.27
N LEU A 17 -14.09 16.07 28.48
CA LEU A 17 -12.69 16.40 28.72
C LEU A 17 -11.75 15.46 27.97
N VAL A 18 -12.07 14.17 27.88
CA VAL A 18 -11.30 13.20 27.08
C VAL A 18 -11.36 13.51 25.58
N ILE A 19 -12.55 13.87 25.08
CA ILE A 19 -12.71 14.30 23.68
C ILE A 19 -11.93 15.59 23.42
N LEU A 20 -12.05 16.59 24.27
CA LEU A 20 -11.36 17.87 24.12
C LEU A 20 -9.83 17.70 24.29
N ALA A 21 -9.38 16.89 25.23
CA ALA A 21 -7.98 16.56 25.42
C ALA A 21 -7.43 15.77 24.23
N GLY A 22 -8.18 14.80 23.72
CA GLY A 22 -7.83 14.05 22.51
C GLY A 22 -7.75 14.94 21.28
N PHE A 23 -8.72 15.83 21.06
CA PHE A 23 -8.70 16.81 19.99
C PHE A 23 -7.57 17.84 20.16
N SER A 24 -7.32 18.33 21.38
CA SER A 24 -6.21 19.24 21.65
C SER A 24 -4.86 18.56 21.44
N ALA A 25 -4.69 17.31 21.83
CA ALA A 25 -3.49 16.52 21.60
C ALA A 25 -3.29 16.24 20.10
N ILE A 26 -4.35 15.89 19.38
CA ILE A 26 -4.33 15.68 17.92
C ILE A 26 -4.03 17.00 17.19
N PHE A 27 -4.65 18.10 17.62
CA PHE A 27 -4.39 19.44 17.08
C PHE A 27 -2.95 19.89 17.36
N PHE A 28 -2.44 19.68 18.57
CA PHE A 28 -1.05 19.97 18.95
C PHE A 28 -0.05 19.11 18.14
N LEU A 29 -0.33 17.83 17.96
CA LEU A 29 0.50 16.92 17.16
C LEU A 29 0.47 17.26 15.66
N LEU A 30 -0.68 17.67 15.14
CA LEU A 30 -0.82 18.10 13.74
C LEU A 30 -0.16 19.48 13.48
N THR A 31 -0.13 20.36 14.46
CA THR A 31 0.45 21.71 14.30
C THR A 31 1.93 21.79 14.67
N ASN A 32 2.40 21.00 15.64
CA ASN A 32 3.76 21.06 16.16
C ASN A 32 4.59 19.77 15.90
N GLY A 33 3.95 18.67 15.49
CA GLY A 33 4.61 17.39 15.21
C GLY A 33 5.16 17.26 13.78
N VAL A 34 4.98 18.26 12.93
CA VAL A 34 5.67 18.34 11.64
C VAL A 34 6.93 19.16 11.86
N PRO A 35 8.13 18.57 11.81
CA PRO A 35 9.34 19.36 11.81
C PRO A 35 9.23 20.35 10.65
N LEU A 36 9.50 21.62 10.92
CA LEU A 36 9.64 22.67 9.92
C LEU A 36 10.76 22.29 8.96
N VAL A 37 10.41 21.52 7.94
CA VAL A 37 11.32 21.10 6.90
C VAL A 37 11.54 22.26 5.97
N GLN A 38 12.77 22.72 5.95
CA GLN A 38 13.47 23.46 4.91
C GLN A 38 12.74 24.63 4.21
N ALA A 39 13.31 25.79 4.39
CA ALA A 39 12.81 27.12 4.03
C ALA A 39 12.50 27.41 2.54
N GLY A 40 12.59 26.44 1.64
CA GLY A 40 12.33 26.64 0.20
C GLY A 40 10.88 26.40 -0.26
N TRP A 41 10.07 25.71 0.54
CA TRP A 41 8.69 25.31 0.16
C TRP A 41 7.59 26.18 0.78
N MET A 42 7.94 27.17 1.56
CA MET A 42 6.96 27.95 2.35
C MET A 42 6.06 28.89 1.54
N GLY A 43 6.45 29.31 0.34
CA GLY A 43 5.65 30.21 -0.49
C GLY A 43 4.34 29.61 -0.99
N GLU A 44 4.34 28.33 -1.37
CA GLU A 44 3.15 27.63 -1.84
C GLU A 44 2.35 26.95 -0.72
N LEU A 45 3.03 26.43 0.32
CA LEU A 45 2.38 25.85 1.50
C LEU A 45 1.51 26.84 2.27
N GLY A 46 1.86 28.13 2.26
CA GLY A 46 1.09 29.18 2.92
C GLY A 46 -0.35 29.32 2.39
N LYS A 47 -0.56 29.20 1.09
CA LYS A 47 -1.91 29.20 0.48
C LYS A 47 -2.65 27.88 0.73
N LYS A 48 -1.94 26.78 0.68
CA LYS A 48 -2.48 25.41 0.80
C LYS A 48 -2.84 25.07 2.25
N SER A 49 -2.09 25.55 3.24
CA SER A 49 -2.41 25.35 4.66
C SER A 49 -3.72 26.03 5.09
N ARG A 50 -4.18 27.05 4.34
CA ARG A 50 -5.44 27.75 4.64
C ARG A 50 -6.66 26.83 4.48
N TYR A 51 -6.72 25.97 3.45
CA TYR A 51 -7.83 25.03 3.23
C TYR A 51 -7.81 23.88 4.23
N VAL A 52 -6.64 23.36 4.58
CA VAL A 52 -6.50 22.32 5.61
C VAL A 52 -6.92 22.87 6.97
N ARG A 53 -6.52 24.10 7.31
CA ARG A 53 -6.97 24.77 8.55
C ARG A 53 -8.48 25.04 8.52
N LEU A 54 -9.02 25.50 7.40
CA LEU A 54 -10.46 25.70 7.23
C LEU A 54 -11.24 24.39 7.38
N MET A 55 -10.75 23.29 6.83
CA MET A 55 -11.38 21.98 6.97
C MET A 55 -11.31 21.47 8.42
N ILE A 56 -10.17 21.60 9.08
CA ILE A 56 -10.00 21.23 10.50
C ILE A 56 -10.89 22.12 11.39
N VAL A 57 -10.91 23.41 11.14
CA VAL A 57 -11.78 24.36 11.86
C VAL A 57 -13.24 24.04 11.59
N SER A 58 -13.62 23.74 10.34
CA SER A 58 -15.00 23.38 10.00
C SER A 58 -15.45 22.08 10.69
N VAL A 59 -14.59 21.04 10.74
CA VAL A 59 -14.86 19.79 11.45
C VAL A 59 -14.91 20.04 12.96
N ALA A 60 -14.02 20.84 13.51
CA ALA A 60 -14.04 21.21 14.94
C ALA A 60 -15.27 22.04 15.30
N VAL A 61 -15.60 23.05 14.51
CA VAL A 61 -16.81 23.88 14.67
C VAL A 61 -18.07 23.03 14.53
N PHE A 62 -18.16 22.17 13.54
CA PHE A 62 -19.27 21.23 13.37
C PHE A 62 -19.39 20.28 14.57
N SER A 63 -18.28 19.74 15.07
CA SER A 63 -18.27 18.87 16.25
C SER A 63 -18.70 19.61 17.50
N ILE A 64 -18.25 20.85 17.68
CA ILE A 64 -18.65 21.74 18.80
C ILE A 64 -20.15 22.11 18.68
N LEU A 65 -20.61 22.47 17.49
CA LEU A 65 -22.02 22.77 17.21
C LEU A 65 -22.90 21.57 17.49
N MET A 66 -22.52 20.40 17.01
CA MET A 66 -23.22 19.14 17.27
C MET A 66 -23.23 18.77 18.76
N PHE A 67 -22.12 19.09 19.47
CA PHE A 67 -22.04 18.94 20.92
C PHE A 67 -22.96 19.92 21.64
N CYS A 68 -22.95 21.23 21.29
CA CYS A 68 -23.82 22.26 21.89
C CYS A 68 -25.31 21.95 21.64
N ILE A 69 -25.67 21.49 20.44
CA ILE A 69 -27.04 21.07 20.11
C ILE A 69 -27.45 19.88 20.97
N ARG A 70 -26.58 18.89 21.16
CA ARG A 70 -26.84 17.72 22.01
C ARG A 70 -27.00 18.11 23.49
N TRP A 71 -26.21 19.05 23.97
CA TRP A 71 -26.26 19.52 25.35
C TRP A 71 -27.54 20.29 25.63
N ARG A 72 -27.91 21.23 24.73
CA ARG A 72 -29.05 22.13 24.98
C ARG A 72 -30.40 21.54 24.57
N TRP A 73 -30.38 20.65 23.56
CA TRP A 73 -31.59 20.03 23.00
C TRP A 73 -31.41 18.54 22.73
N PRO A 74 -31.33 17.69 23.77
CA PRO A 74 -31.11 16.25 23.61
C PRO A 74 -32.22 15.57 22.78
N GLU A 75 -33.45 16.09 22.80
CA GLU A 75 -34.57 15.56 22.01
C GLU A 75 -34.41 15.84 20.51
N ILE A 76 -33.84 17.00 20.14
CA ILE A 76 -33.51 17.31 18.73
C ILE A 76 -32.47 16.32 18.20
N PHE A 77 -31.51 15.91 19.04
CA PHE A 77 -30.50 14.92 18.66
C PHE A 77 -31.11 13.53 18.44
N LYS A 78 -32.15 13.15 19.19
CA LYS A 78 -32.90 11.90 18.97
C LYS A 78 -33.68 11.92 17.66
N CYS A 79 -34.09 13.10 17.20
CA CYS A 79 -34.76 13.33 15.94
C CYS A 79 -33.82 13.53 14.73
N LEU A 80 -32.51 13.61 14.93
CA LEU A 80 -31.58 13.90 13.87
C LEU A 80 -31.55 12.78 12.82
N PHE A 81 -31.70 13.18 11.57
CA PHE A 81 -31.63 12.35 10.37
C PHE A 81 -30.42 11.38 10.41
N TRP A 82 -29.26 11.85 10.85
CA TRP A 82 -28.04 11.05 10.91
C TRP A 82 -28.10 9.88 11.90
N ALA A 83 -28.71 10.07 13.07
CA ALA A 83 -28.87 8.98 14.05
C ALA A 83 -29.83 7.91 13.52
N ARG A 84 -30.92 8.33 12.87
CA ARG A 84 -31.86 7.42 12.20
C ARG A 84 -31.20 6.70 11.03
N LEU A 85 -30.46 7.42 10.20
CA LEU A 85 -29.70 6.84 9.08
C LEU A 85 -28.68 5.81 9.57
N TRP A 86 -27.90 6.16 10.60
CA TRP A 86 -26.93 5.24 11.20
C TRP A 86 -27.62 3.98 11.72
N HIS A 87 -28.71 4.15 12.44
CA HIS A 87 -29.50 3.02 12.95
C HIS A 87 -30.04 2.16 11.79
N ALA A 88 -30.60 2.77 10.76
CA ALA A 88 -31.10 2.06 9.59
C ALA A 88 -29.99 1.29 8.87
N VAL A 89 -28.81 1.90 8.68
CA VAL A 89 -27.64 1.23 8.09
C VAL A 89 -27.20 0.04 8.93
N CYS A 90 -27.18 0.15 10.27
CA CYS A 90 -26.83 -0.95 11.17
C CYS A 90 -27.86 -2.10 11.13
N GLN A 91 -29.11 -1.87 10.64
CA GLN A 91 -30.09 -2.94 10.44
C GLN A 91 -29.88 -3.73 9.15
N ILE A 92 -29.14 -3.19 8.18
CA ILE A 92 -28.83 -3.91 6.93
C ILE A 92 -28.02 -5.18 7.27
N PRO A 93 -28.40 -6.34 6.71
CA PRO A 93 -27.63 -7.57 6.92
C PRO A 93 -26.15 -7.39 6.58
N LEU A 94 -25.25 -7.87 7.44
CA LEU A 94 -23.79 -7.66 7.33
C LEU A 94 -23.24 -8.04 5.95
N ARG A 95 -23.78 -9.11 5.33
CA ARG A 95 -23.37 -9.54 3.99
C ARG A 95 -23.53 -8.45 2.93
N TYR A 96 -24.61 -7.66 2.99
CA TYR A 96 -24.84 -6.58 2.01
C TYR A 96 -23.97 -5.36 2.31
N LEU A 97 -23.77 -5.03 3.58
CA LEU A 97 -22.83 -3.98 3.97
C LEU A 97 -21.40 -4.32 3.53
N THR A 98 -20.96 -5.56 3.79
CA THR A 98 -19.64 -6.00 3.37
C THR A 98 -19.50 -6.00 1.85
N ALA A 99 -20.52 -6.47 1.11
CA ALA A 99 -20.52 -6.42 -0.35
C ALA A 99 -20.49 -4.97 -0.87
N PHE A 100 -21.23 -4.06 -0.25
CA PHE A 100 -21.22 -2.65 -0.61
C PHE A 100 -19.82 -2.03 -0.42
N PHE A 101 -19.19 -2.24 0.73
CA PHE A 101 -17.85 -1.73 0.98
C PHE A 101 -16.79 -2.39 0.11
N PHE A 102 -16.93 -3.68 -0.19
CA PHE A 102 -16.08 -4.38 -1.15
C PHE A 102 -16.15 -3.70 -2.54
N ILE A 103 -17.36 -3.52 -3.07
CA ILE A 103 -17.54 -2.91 -4.39
C ILE A 103 -17.04 -1.46 -4.39
N LEU A 104 -17.42 -0.68 -3.38
CA LEU A 104 -17.03 0.72 -3.26
C LEU A 104 -15.51 0.86 -3.19
N TYR A 105 -14.83 0.03 -2.38
CA TYR A 105 -13.38 0.05 -2.25
C TYR A 105 -12.68 -0.37 -3.55
N ALA A 106 -13.12 -1.48 -4.15
CA ALA A 106 -12.57 -1.96 -5.42
C ALA A 106 -12.71 -0.92 -6.53
N VAL A 107 -13.91 -0.35 -6.69
CA VAL A 107 -14.18 0.68 -7.74
C VAL A 107 -13.35 1.93 -7.50
N THR A 108 -13.32 2.45 -6.27
CA THR A 108 -12.58 3.69 -5.97
C THR A 108 -11.08 3.51 -6.15
N MET A 109 -10.49 2.40 -5.67
CA MET A 109 -9.06 2.15 -5.80
C MET A 109 -8.65 1.86 -7.25
N THR A 110 -9.49 1.12 -8.00
CA THR A 110 -9.27 0.88 -9.44
C THR A 110 -9.33 2.19 -10.23
N ALA A 111 -10.34 3.02 -9.99
CA ALA A 111 -10.49 4.29 -10.70
C ALA A 111 -9.28 5.20 -10.48
N VAL A 112 -8.82 5.32 -9.23
CA VAL A 112 -7.63 6.10 -8.90
C VAL A 112 -6.38 5.55 -9.57
N GLY A 113 -6.16 4.24 -9.51
CA GLY A 113 -5.00 3.61 -10.16
C GLY A 113 -5.03 3.76 -11.69
N PHE A 114 -6.21 3.67 -12.31
CA PHE A 114 -6.37 3.89 -13.75
C PHE A 114 -6.08 5.34 -14.13
N GLU A 115 -6.59 6.32 -13.39
CA GLU A 115 -6.30 7.74 -13.66
C GLU A 115 -4.80 8.02 -13.53
N ARG A 116 -4.11 7.47 -12.54
CA ARG A 116 -2.64 7.56 -12.44
C ARG A 116 -1.94 7.01 -13.68
N HIS A 117 -2.36 5.83 -14.13
CA HIS A 117 -1.77 5.22 -15.32
C HIS A 117 -2.00 6.08 -16.57
N LEU A 118 -3.21 6.61 -16.74
CA LEU A 118 -3.56 7.48 -17.85
C LEU A 118 -2.85 8.84 -17.80
N ALA A 119 -2.50 9.31 -16.60
CA ALA A 119 -1.73 10.54 -16.39
C ALA A 119 -0.20 10.34 -16.48
N LEU A 120 0.30 9.13 -16.84
CA LEU A 120 1.71 8.77 -16.87
C LEU A 120 2.42 8.86 -15.51
N GLU A 121 1.67 8.69 -14.42
CA GLU A 121 2.17 8.73 -13.04
C GLU A 121 2.62 7.36 -12.52
N THR A 122 2.34 6.27 -13.24
CA THR A 122 2.85 4.93 -12.95
C THR A 122 4.27 4.78 -13.49
N ARG A 123 5.07 3.90 -12.85
CA ARG A 123 6.51 3.84 -13.11
C ARG A 123 6.98 2.44 -13.47
N ALA A 124 8.20 2.37 -14.04
CA ALA A 124 8.90 1.11 -14.28
C ALA A 124 9.01 0.29 -12.99
N PHE A 125 9.49 0.92 -11.92
CA PHE A 125 9.47 0.40 -10.55
C PHE A 125 8.20 0.94 -9.87
N ASP A 126 7.13 0.16 -9.67
CA ASP A 126 7.02 -1.30 -9.70
C ASP A 126 6.10 -1.83 -10.82
N LEU A 127 5.07 -1.07 -11.29
CA LEU A 127 4.06 -1.57 -12.23
C LEU A 127 4.69 -2.10 -13.53
N GLY A 128 5.67 -1.38 -14.10
CA GLY A 128 6.30 -1.77 -15.37
C GLY A 128 7.02 -3.12 -15.28
N ILE A 129 7.77 -3.35 -14.20
CA ILE A 129 8.51 -4.60 -13.97
C ILE A 129 7.56 -5.78 -13.89
N PHE A 130 6.51 -5.67 -13.07
CA PHE A 130 5.57 -6.77 -12.88
C PHE A 130 4.71 -7.01 -14.12
N ALA A 131 4.25 -5.95 -14.79
CA ALA A 131 3.49 -6.07 -16.02
C ALA A 131 4.31 -6.74 -17.13
N GLN A 132 5.58 -6.34 -17.31
CA GLN A 132 6.47 -6.99 -18.27
C GLN A 132 6.71 -8.47 -17.93
N ALA A 133 6.99 -8.79 -16.67
CA ALA A 133 7.25 -10.17 -16.25
C ALA A 133 6.02 -11.07 -16.45
N VAL A 134 4.82 -10.58 -16.15
CA VAL A 134 3.58 -11.32 -16.39
C VAL A 134 3.29 -11.46 -17.87
N TRP A 135 3.50 -10.41 -18.68
CA TRP A 135 3.36 -10.49 -20.13
C TRP A 135 4.34 -11.49 -20.75
N ASN A 136 5.62 -11.43 -20.37
CA ASN A 136 6.62 -12.39 -20.85
C ASN A 136 6.26 -13.84 -20.44
N THR A 137 5.68 -14.04 -19.25
CA THR A 137 5.19 -15.35 -18.81
C THR A 137 4.11 -15.88 -19.75
N SER A 138 3.16 -15.03 -20.18
CA SER A 138 2.14 -15.42 -21.16
C SER A 138 2.70 -15.72 -22.55
N GLN A 139 3.92 -15.25 -22.84
CA GLN A 139 4.65 -15.54 -24.11
C GLN A 139 5.60 -16.75 -23.98
N GLY A 140 5.66 -17.41 -22.81
CA GLY A 140 6.52 -18.57 -22.54
C GLY A 140 7.86 -18.25 -21.87
N ASP A 141 8.22 -16.98 -21.68
CA ASP A 141 9.43 -16.54 -20.98
C ASP A 141 9.12 -16.25 -19.49
N CYS A 142 9.04 -17.29 -18.68
CA CYS A 142 8.57 -17.26 -17.30
C CYS A 142 9.27 -16.19 -16.44
N PHE A 143 8.52 -15.17 -16.02
CA PHE A 143 8.95 -14.04 -15.18
C PHE A 143 10.20 -13.28 -15.67
N PHE A 144 10.53 -13.36 -16.95
CA PHE A 144 11.64 -12.59 -17.52
C PHE A 144 11.33 -11.09 -17.48
N SER A 145 12.30 -10.27 -17.04
CA SER A 145 12.21 -8.82 -17.10
C SER A 145 13.52 -8.20 -17.59
N SER A 146 13.43 -7.45 -18.67
CA SER A 146 14.56 -6.67 -19.19
C SER A 146 14.77 -5.36 -18.41
N ILE A 147 13.73 -4.85 -17.73
CA ILE A 147 13.79 -3.66 -16.88
C ILE A 147 14.73 -3.93 -15.69
N LYS A 148 14.80 -5.18 -15.23
CA LYS A 148 15.72 -5.65 -14.18
C LYS A 148 16.98 -6.30 -14.77
N GLU A 149 17.54 -5.71 -15.82
CA GLU A 149 18.80 -6.15 -16.45
C GLU A 149 18.76 -7.59 -17.01
N ASN A 150 17.63 -7.98 -17.61
CA ASN A 150 17.42 -9.26 -18.28
C ASN A 150 17.46 -10.48 -17.33
N ILE A 151 16.97 -10.35 -16.12
CA ILE A 151 16.87 -11.48 -15.17
C ILE A 151 15.46 -12.08 -15.11
N ASN A 152 15.38 -13.28 -14.54
CA ASN A 152 14.11 -13.77 -14.00
C ASN A 152 13.76 -12.96 -12.74
N LEU A 153 12.54 -12.38 -12.69
CA LEU A 153 12.12 -11.50 -11.60
C LEU A 153 12.13 -12.17 -10.22
N MET A 154 12.01 -13.51 -10.16
CA MET A 154 12.17 -14.26 -8.90
C MET A 154 13.61 -14.19 -8.34
N GLY A 155 14.58 -13.75 -9.14
CA GLY A 155 15.95 -13.44 -8.69
C GLY A 155 16.09 -12.07 -8.01
N ASP A 156 15.08 -11.20 -8.11
CA ASP A 156 15.02 -9.94 -7.37
C ASP A 156 14.17 -10.11 -6.08
N HIS A 157 12.91 -10.49 -6.25
CA HIS A 157 11.96 -10.82 -5.20
C HIS A 157 11.20 -12.11 -5.52
N VAL A 158 11.11 -13.01 -4.55
CA VAL A 158 10.39 -14.27 -4.73
C VAL A 158 8.89 -14.05 -4.55
N SER A 159 8.18 -13.84 -5.65
CA SER A 159 6.74 -13.53 -5.67
C SER A 159 5.96 -14.45 -6.63
N PRO A 160 5.93 -15.78 -6.39
CA PRO A 160 5.25 -16.73 -7.29
C PRO A 160 3.75 -16.45 -7.48
N ILE A 161 3.10 -15.70 -6.56
CA ILE A 161 1.69 -15.32 -6.66
C ILE A 161 1.36 -14.60 -7.98
N LEU A 162 2.36 -14.01 -8.63
CA LEU A 162 2.20 -13.35 -9.93
C LEU A 162 1.65 -14.29 -11.00
N ILE A 163 1.88 -15.61 -10.89
CA ILE A 163 1.33 -16.58 -11.84
C ILE A 163 -0.20 -16.55 -11.87
N LEU A 164 -0.83 -16.18 -10.75
CA LEU A 164 -2.29 -16.07 -10.66
C LEU A 164 -2.83 -14.88 -11.46
N THR A 165 -2.00 -13.91 -11.81
CA THR A 165 -2.39 -12.74 -12.59
C THR A 165 -2.27 -12.97 -14.10
N GLU A 166 -1.45 -13.95 -14.51
CA GLU A 166 -1.15 -14.23 -15.92
C GLU A 166 -2.41 -14.53 -16.75
N PRO A 167 -3.35 -15.40 -16.36
CA PRO A 167 -4.53 -15.68 -17.18
C PRO A 167 -5.40 -14.44 -17.44
N PHE A 168 -5.48 -13.53 -16.48
CA PHE A 168 -6.22 -12.27 -16.63
C PHE A 168 -5.48 -11.30 -17.53
N TYR A 169 -4.15 -11.27 -17.41
CA TYR A 169 -3.30 -10.44 -18.24
C TYR A 169 -3.27 -10.94 -19.70
N ALA A 170 -3.35 -12.24 -19.93
CA ALA A 170 -3.47 -12.82 -21.26
C ALA A 170 -4.80 -12.44 -21.94
N ILE A 171 -5.89 -12.28 -21.16
CA ILE A 171 -7.19 -11.83 -21.69
C ILE A 171 -7.17 -10.32 -21.97
N TRP A 172 -6.61 -9.55 -21.07
CA TRP A 172 -6.46 -8.09 -21.21
C TRP A 172 -5.01 -7.68 -20.97
N PRO A 173 -4.16 -7.69 -22.02
CA PRO A 173 -2.72 -7.40 -21.93
C PRO A 173 -2.47 -5.90 -21.77
N ASP A 174 -2.80 -5.37 -20.61
CA ASP A 174 -2.68 -3.98 -20.21
C ASP A 174 -2.27 -3.90 -18.73
N PRO A 175 -1.31 -3.07 -18.34
CA PRO A 175 -0.90 -2.92 -16.94
C PRO A 175 -2.05 -2.61 -15.98
N ARG A 176 -3.13 -1.99 -16.47
CA ARG A 176 -4.35 -1.74 -15.68
C ARG A 176 -5.01 -3.02 -15.15
N THR A 177 -4.77 -4.16 -15.80
CA THR A 177 -5.21 -5.47 -15.30
C THR A 177 -4.61 -5.77 -13.93
N LEU A 178 -3.33 -5.50 -13.72
CA LEU A 178 -2.69 -5.70 -12.42
C LEU A 178 -3.23 -4.72 -11.37
N ILE A 179 -3.47 -3.46 -11.75
CA ILE A 179 -4.09 -2.45 -10.88
C ILE A 179 -5.49 -2.90 -10.43
N LEU A 180 -6.31 -3.42 -11.35
CA LEU A 180 -7.64 -3.95 -11.04
C LEU A 180 -7.55 -5.15 -10.09
N LEU A 181 -6.68 -6.11 -10.38
CA LEU A 181 -6.55 -7.33 -9.57
C LEU A 181 -6.10 -7.03 -8.14
N GLN A 182 -5.13 -6.12 -7.95
CA GLN A 182 -4.72 -5.76 -6.59
C GLN A 182 -5.83 -4.99 -5.83
N ALA A 183 -6.60 -4.14 -6.51
CA ALA A 183 -7.73 -3.44 -5.89
C ALA A 183 -8.82 -4.41 -5.45
N LEU A 184 -9.13 -5.42 -6.27
CA LEU A 184 -10.05 -6.50 -5.92
C LEU A 184 -9.53 -7.35 -4.76
N ALA A 185 -8.24 -7.69 -4.77
CA ALA A 185 -7.60 -8.43 -3.68
C ALA A 185 -7.73 -7.67 -2.36
N ALA A 186 -7.28 -6.42 -2.31
CA ALA A 186 -7.39 -5.59 -1.11
C ALA A 186 -8.84 -5.43 -0.62
N ALA A 187 -9.79 -5.20 -1.54
CA ALA A 187 -11.21 -5.13 -1.20
C ALA A 187 -11.72 -6.44 -0.58
N SER A 188 -11.21 -7.59 -1.02
CA SER A 188 -11.63 -8.91 -0.51
C SER A 188 -11.29 -9.12 0.97
N SER A 189 -10.32 -8.39 1.52
CA SER A 189 -9.95 -8.39 2.94
C SER A 189 -11.07 -7.91 3.86
N LEU A 190 -12.01 -7.09 3.33
CA LEU A 190 -13.20 -6.67 4.07
C LEU A 190 -14.10 -7.84 4.49
N ILE A 191 -14.07 -8.96 3.75
CA ILE A 191 -14.92 -10.12 4.05
C ILE A 191 -14.44 -10.83 5.34
N PRO A 192 -13.19 -11.31 5.45
CA PRO A 192 -12.71 -11.91 6.70
C PRO A 192 -12.66 -10.91 7.85
N LEU A 193 -12.36 -9.62 7.60
CA LEU A 193 -12.44 -8.57 8.61
C LEU A 193 -13.86 -8.49 9.21
N ALA A 194 -14.91 -8.43 8.36
CA ALA A 194 -16.30 -8.39 8.82
C ALA A 194 -16.68 -9.62 9.67
N LEU A 195 -16.22 -10.81 9.26
CA LEU A 195 -16.48 -12.05 9.97
C LEU A 195 -15.78 -12.09 11.34
N ILE A 196 -14.50 -11.70 11.40
CA ILE A 196 -13.74 -11.64 12.65
C ILE A 196 -14.32 -10.57 13.59
N ALA A 197 -14.63 -9.38 13.05
CA ALA A 197 -15.21 -8.30 13.83
C ALA A 197 -16.58 -8.68 14.40
N ARG A 198 -17.46 -9.30 13.59
CA ARG A 198 -18.76 -9.82 14.08
C ARG A 198 -18.59 -10.81 15.22
N ASP A 199 -17.66 -11.76 15.08
CA ASP A 199 -17.46 -12.82 16.06
C ASP A 199 -16.83 -12.31 17.36
N LYS A 200 -16.12 -11.19 17.33
CA LYS A 200 -15.46 -10.60 18.51
C LYS A 200 -16.25 -9.46 19.16
N LEU A 201 -16.94 -8.65 18.37
CA LEU A 201 -17.57 -7.44 18.91
C LEU A 201 -19.05 -7.60 19.24
N GLU A 202 -19.78 -8.50 18.56
CA GLU A 202 -21.24 -8.74 18.73
C GLU A 202 -22.11 -7.49 18.50
N ASP A 203 -21.51 -6.34 18.22
CA ASP A 203 -22.13 -5.05 17.96
C ASP A 203 -21.96 -4.65 16.51
N ARG A 204 -23.07 -4.51 15.79
CA ARG A 204 -23.07 -4.18 14.37
C ARG A 204 -22.50 -2.79 14.08
N SER A 205 -22.69 -1.84 14.98
CA SER A 205 -22.16 -0.49 14.82
C SER A 205 -20.63 -0.51 14.85
N LEU A 206 -20.03 -1.29 15.74
CA LEU A 206 -18.59 -1.46 15.82
C LEU A 206 -18.05 -2.21 14.61
N VAL A 207 -18.74 -3.26 14.12
CA VAL A 207 -18.35 -3.93 12.89
C VAL A 207 -18.31 -2.96 11.71
N LEU A 208 -19.35 -2.12 11.57
CA LEU A 208 -19.38 -1.09 10.52
C LEU A 208 -18.24 -0.08 10.66
N ILE A 209 -17.92 0.32 11.90
CA ILE A 209 -16.77 1.20 12.17
C ILE A 209 -15.46 0.55 11.68
N PHE A 210 -15.22 -0.73 11.92
CA PHE A 210 -14.02 -1.41 11.46
C PHE A 210 -13.96 -1.54 9.94
N LEU A 211 -15.09 -1.74 9.25
CA LEU A 211 -15.13 -1.70 7.78
C LEU A 211 -14.78 -0.31 7.25
N LEU A 212 -15.31 0.75 7.88
CA LEU A 212 -14.97 2.13 7.56
C LEU A 212 -13.51 2.46 7.88
N MET A 213 -12.99 1.97 9.02
CA MET A 213 -11.57 2.13 9.36
C MET A 213 -10.66 1.51 8.29
N PHE A 214 -10.98 0.31 7.81
CA PHE A 214 -10.20 -0.31 6.73
C PHE A 214 -10.30 0.50 5.44
N PHE A 215 -11.51 0.97 5.09
CA PHE A 215 -11.73 1.82 3.92
C PHE A 215 -10.85 3.08 3.95
N PHE A 216 -10.68 3.71 5.11
CA PHE A 216 -9.86 4.92 5.30
C PHE A 216 -8.44 4.63 5.81
N TYR A 217 -8.02 3.36 5.88
CA TYR A 217 -6.70 3.02 6.40
C TYR A 217 -5.59 3.44 5.42
N SER A 218 -4.92 4.54 5.74
CA SER A 218 -3.94 5.21 4.88
C SER A 218 -2.83 4.27 4.36
N PRO A 219 -2.20 3.38 5.16
CA PRO A 219 -1.14 2.53 4.63
C PRO A 219 -1.60 1.56 3.54
N MET A 220 -2.82 1.00 3.65
CA MET A 220 -3.34 0.10 2.62
C MET A 220 -3.71 0.86 1.34
N ARG A 221 -4.25 2.06 1.48
CA ARG A 221 -4.54 2.93 0.36
C ARG A 221 -3.26 3.41 -0.33
N ALA A 222 -2.22 3.74 0.44
CA ALA A 222 -0.91 4.10 -0.10
C ALA A 222 -0.31 2.95 -0.93
N ALA A 223 -0.39 1.71 -0.45
CA ALA A 223 0.08 0.54 -1.19
C ALA A 223 -0.62 0.37 -2.55
N LEU A 224 -1.92 0.72 -2.64
CA LEU A 224 -2.70 0.69 -3.88
C LEU A 224 -2.44 1.90 -4.79
N HIS A 225 -1.98 3.01 -4.19
CA HIS A 225 -1.66 4.24 -4.91
C HIS A 225 -0.23 4.26 -5.45
N GLU A 226 0.67 3.50 -4.87
CA GLU A 226 2.09 3.48 -5.23
C GLU A 226 2.38 2.63 -6.48
N ASP A 227 1.51 2.09 -7.15
CA ASP A 227 1.63 1.17 -8.28
C ASP A 227 1.20 -0.26 -7.89
N PHE A 228 1.75 -1.29 -8.52
CA PHE A 228 1.34 -2.67 -8.27
C PHE A 228 2.37 -3.41 -7.38
N HIS A 229 1.86 -4.14 -6.37
CA HIS A 229 2.70 -4.94 -5.47
C HIS A 229 2.10 -6.33 -5.24
N PRO A 230 2.88 -7.40 -5.46
CA PRO A 230 2.42 -8.79 -5.22
C PRO A 230 1.96 -9.05 -3.79
N GLU A 231 2.52 -8.33 -2.81
CA GLU A 231 2.14 -8.42 -1.39
C GLU A 231 0.66 -8.09 -1.17
N VAL A 232 0.09 -7.17 -1.97
CA VAL A 232 -1.32 -6.80 -1.87
C VAL A 232 -2.23 -7.94 -2.34
N LEU A 233 -1.79 -8.73 -3.32
CA LEU A 233 -2.52 -9.94 -3.74
C LEU A 233 -2.53 -11.02 -2.66
N ALA A 234 -1.45 -11.12 -1.88
CA ALA A 234 -1.28 -12.12 -0.84
C ALA A 234 -1.96 -11.75 0.49
N GLU A 235 -2.15 -10.46 0.77
CA GLU A 235 -2.65 -9.94 2.04
C GLU A 235 -4.02 -10.52 2.45
N PRO A 236 -5.04 -10.65 1.58
CA PRO A 236 -6.32 -11.26 1.95
C PRO A 236 -6.20 -12.68 2.49
N PHE A 237 -5.22 -13.41 2.00
CA PHE A 237 -5.00 -14.79 2.45
C PHE A 237 -4.41 -14.86 3.86
N LEU A 238 -3.74 -13.82 4.34
CA LEU A 238 -3.33 -13.71 5.76
C LEU A 238 -4.56 -13.53 6.67
N TRP A 239 -5.54 -12.72 6.27
CA TRP A 239 -6.81 -12.58 6.98
C TRP A 239 -7.57 -13.91 7.05
N TRP A 240 -7.71 -14.59 5.92
CA TRP A 240 -8.38 -15.89 5.85
C TRP A 240 -7.62 -16.97 6.61
N ALA A 241 -6.28 -17.00 6.53
CA ALA A 241 -5.47 -17.92 7.29
C ALA A 241 -5.73 -17.75 8.79
N PHE A 242 -5.69 -16.53 9.30
CA PHE A 242 -6.00 -16.28 10.71
C PHE A 242 -7.44 -16.69 11.07
N PHE A 243 -8.42 -16.30 10.25
CA PHE A 243 -9.82 -16.65 10.49
C PHE A 243 -10.02 -18.17 10.57
N PHE A 244 -9.48 -18.92 9.63
CA PHE A 244 -9.62 -20.38 9.63
C PHE A 244 -8.83 -21.05 10.78
N LEU A 245 -7.68 -20.52 11.12
CA LEU A 245 -6.92 -20.97 12.30
C LEU A 245 -7.70 -20.69 13.59
N ASP A 246 -8.32 -19.52 13.73
CA ASP A 246 -9.16 -19.17 14.88
C ASP A 246 -10.38 -20.11 15.02
N LYS A 247 -10.96 -20.54 13.89
CA LYS A 247 -12.06 -21.49 13.81
C LYS A 247 -11.65 -22.97 13.88
N GLY A 248 -10.36 -23.28 14.01
CA GLY A 248 -9.86 -24.66 14.03
C GLY A 248 -9.97 -25.41 12.70
N ARG A 249 -10.15 -24.69 11.57
CA ARG A 249 -10.27 -25.27 10.23
C ARG A 249 -8.90 -25.41 9.57
N VAL A 250 -8.12 -26.42 10.01
CA VAL A 250 -6.70 -26.57 9.69
C VAL A 250 -6.43 -26.66 8.17
N ALA A 251 -7.18 -27.45 7.41
CA ALA A 251 -6.94 -27.59 5.97
C ALA A 251 -7.10 -26.25 5.22
N ARG A 252 -8.13 -25.47 5.54
CA ARG A 252 -8.35 -24.15 4.93
C ARG A 252 -7.31 -23.13 5.39
N PHE A 253 -6.88 -23.21 6.66
CA PHE A 253 -5.76 -22.43 7.16
C PHE A 253 -4.49 -22.66 6.34
N LEU A 254 -4.11 -23.93 6.16
CA LEU A 254 -2.92 -24.30 5.40
C LEU A 254 -3.01 -23.87 3.93
N LEU A 255 -4.17 -24.03 3.29
CA LEU A 255 -4.39 -23.58 1.91
C LEU A 255 -4.15 -22.05 1.78
N CYS A 256 -4.77 -21.26 2.65
CA CYS A 256 -4.58 -19.80 2.63
C CYS A 256 -3.13 -19.41 2.96
N LEU A 257 -2.49 -20.15 3.87
CA LEU A 257 -1.12 -19.90 4.27
C LEU A 257 -0.14 -20.16 3.11
N VAL A 258 -0.33 -21.23 2.35
CA VAL A 258 0.48 -21.52 1.16
C VAL A 258 0.38 -20.38 0.15
N VAL A 259 -0.84 -19.92 -0.15
CA VAL A 259 -1.01 -18.80 -1.08
C VAL A 259 -0.38 -17.51 -0.52
N ALA A 260 -0.58 -17.20 0.76
CA ALA A 260 0.05 -16.03 1.39
C ALA A 260 1.58 -16.07 1.32
N ALA A 261 2.19 -17.25 1.51
CA ALA A 261 3.63 -17.44 1.45
C ALA A 261 4.23 -17.14 0.07
N THR A 262 3.43 -17.22 -1.00
CA THR A 262 3.90 -16.92 -2.38
C THR A 262 3.88 -15.42 -2.72
N GLY A 263 3.44 -14.56 -1.79
CA GLY A 263 3.36 -13.11 -2.02
C GLY A 263 4.70 -12.44 -2.15
N LYS A 264 5.59 -12.74 -1.22
CA LYS A 264 6.99 -12.27 -1.19
C LYS A 264 7.75 -13.02 -0.10
N GLU A 265 9.08 -13.12 -0.23
CA GLU A 265 9.96 -13.83 0.72
C GLU A 265 9.77 -13.40 2.19
N ASN A 266 9.46 -12.12 2.46
CA ASN A 266 9.25 -11.63 3.82
C ASN A 266 7.94 -12.14 4.47
N PHE A 267 6.97 -12.59 3.68
CA PHE A 267 5.73 -13.19 4.20
C PHE A 267 5.99 -14.52 4.90
N LEU A 268 7.12 -15.19 4.59
CA LEU A 268 7.55 -16.39 5.31
C LEU A 268 7.82 -16.12 6.80
N GLY A 269 8.23 -14.91 7.16
CA GLY A 269 8.31 -14.48 8.57
C GLY A 269 6.93 -14.43 9.24
N ILE A 270 5.90 -14.00 8.52
CA ILE A 270 4.52 -13.96 9.03
C ILE A 270 3.96 -15.38 9.15
N THR A 271 4.19 -16.23 8.15
CA THR A 271 3.74 -17.64 8.20
C THR A 271 4.41 -18.40 9.33
N PHE A 272 5.70 -18.14 9.60
CA PHE A 272 6.40 -18.64 10.78
C PHE A 272 5.68 -18.25 12.08
N MET A 273 5.32 -16.97 12.24
CA MET A 273 4.61 -16.50 13.43
C MET A 273 3.20 -17.09 13.56
N LEU A 274 2.50 -17.34 12.45
CA LEU A 274 1.24 -18.07 12.45
C LEU A 274 1.42 -19.55 12.88
N GLY A 275 2.54 -20.17 12.51
CA GLY A 275 2.95 -21.47 13.02
C GLY A 275 3.14 -21.47 14.54
N LEU A 276 3.86 -20.49 15.06
CA LEU A 276 4.01 -20.31 16.53
C LEU A 276 2.68 -20.06 17.23
N TYR A 277 1.81 -19.26 16.63
CA TYR A 277 0.47 -19.01 17.15
C TYR A 277 -0.38 -20.29 17.19
N ALA A 278 -0.32 -21.11 16.14
CA ALA A 278 -0.98 -22.42 16.10
C ALA A 278 -0.45 -23.35 17.20
N PHE A 279 0.86 -23.37 17.42
CA PHE A 279 1.50 -24.17 18.45
C PHE A 279 1.10 -23.75 19.87
N PHE A 280 1.27 -22.48 20.23
CA PHE A 280 1.11 -22.02 21.61
C PHE A 280 -0.34 -21.70 21.97
N ARG A 281 -1.09 -21.05 21.07
CA ARG A 281 -2.42 -20.52 21.38
C ARG A 281 -3.56 -21.45 20.95
N LYS A 282 -3.42 -22.12 19.83
CA LYS A 282 -4.42 -23.09 19.34
C LYS A 282 -4.11 -24.51 19.76
N LYS A 283 -2.99 -24.74 20.44
CA LYS A 283 -2.53 -26.04 20.95
C LYS A 283 -2.44 -27.13 19.87
N ASN A 284 -2.34 -26.72 18.61
CA ASN A 284 -2.15 -27.63 17.48
C ASN A 284 -0.64 -27.75 17.19
N ARG A 285 0.04 -28.45 18.07
CA ARG A 285 1.51 -28.56 18.05
C ARG A 285 2.09 -29.11 16.76
N PRO A 286 1.56 -30.21 16.17
CA PRO A 286 2.11 -30.75 14.94
C PRO A 286 2.04 -29.76 13.78
N VAL A 287 0.89 -29.12 13.56
CA VAL A 287 0.71 -28.12 12.52
C VAL A 287 1.59 -26.90 12.79
N GLY A 288 1.66 -26.44 14.05
CA GLY A 288 2.49 -25.29 14.40
C GLY A 288 3.96 -25.51 14.12
N VAL A 289 4.53 -26.67 14.50
CA VAL A 289 5.91 -27.05 14.22
C VAL A 289 6.15 -27.19 12.72
N ALA A 290 5.27 -27.90 11.99
CA ALA A 290 5.43 -28.10 10.56
C ALA A 290 5.44 -26.76 9.80
N VAL A 291 4.49 -25.88 10.09
CA VAL A 291 4.41 -24.55 9.47
C VAL A 291 5.68 -23.71 9.79
N ALA A 292 6.11 -23.68 11.05
CA ALA A 292 7.28 -22.91 11.44
C ALA A 292 8.56 -23.43 10.75
N MET A 293 8.76 -24.74 10.73
CA MET A 293 9.92 -25.36 10.07
C MET A 293 9.93 -25.12 8.57
N ILE A 294 8.79 -25.33 7.89
CA ILE A 294 8.66 -25.08 6.45
C ILE A 294 8.94 -23.61 6.12
N SER A 295 8.38 -22.68 6.89
CA SER A 295 8.59 -21.24 6.66
C SER A 295 10.07 -20.85 6.76
N VAL A 296 10.79 -21.32 7.77
CA VAL A 296 12.23 -21.06 7.93
C VAL A 296 13.03 -21.72 6.80
N THR A 297 12.73 -22.96 6.48
CA THR A 297 13.43 -23.70 5.42
C THR A 297 13.25 -23.03 4.06
N LEU A 298 12.03 -22.65 3.70
CA LEU A 298 11.74 -21.94 2.45
C LEU A 298 12.44 -20.57 2.43
N PHE A 299 12.36 -19.79 3.50
CA PHE A 299 13.03 -18.49 3.57
C PHE A 299 14.56 -18.61 3.35
N LEU A 300 15.19 -19.57 4.03
CA LEU A 300 16.63 -19.79 3.86
C LEU A 300 16.97 -20.31 2.45
N TRP A 301 16.14 -21.16 1.88
CA TRP A 301 16.30 -21.66 0.51
C TRP A 301 16.15 -20.54 -0.51
N GLU A 302 15.13 -19.69 -0.38
CA GLU A 302 14.90 -18.56 -1.29
C GLU A 302 16.10 -17.60 -1.29
N ILE A 303 16.53 -17.11 -0.12
CA ILE A 303 17.56 -16.06 -0.05
C ILE A 303 18.99 -16.57 -0.28
N LYS A 304 19.27 -17.86 0.00
CA LYS A 304 20.62 -18.42 -0.14
C LYS A 304 20.85 -19.19 -1.42
N TRP A 305 19.81 -19.71 -2.03
CA TRP A 305 19.94 -20.53 -3.22
C TRP A 305 19.12 -20.01 -4.40
N LEU A 306 17.80 -19.81 -4.26
CA LEU A 306 16.93 -19.47 -5.40
C LEU A 306 17.28 -18.10 -5.99
N VAL A 307 17.30 -17.05 -5.16
CA VAL A 307 17.61 -15.69 -5.62
C VAL A 307 19.00 -15.62 -6.24
N PRO A 308 20.09 -16.10 -5.60
CA PRO A 308 21.41 -16.08 -6.21
C PRO A 308 21.51 -16.89 -7.50
N HIS A 309 20.75 -17.98 -7.62
CA HIS A 309 20.74 -18.81 -8.83
C HIS A 309 20.07 -18.13 -10.01
N LEU A 310 19.02 -17.32 -9.77
CA LEU A 310 18.25 -16.66 -10.82
C LEU A 310 18.77 -15.27 -11.19
N SER A 311 19.49 -14.59 -10.30
CA SER A 311 20.03 -13.24 -10.53
C SER A 311 21.55 -13.23 -10.77
N GLU A 312 22.24 -14.37 -10.57
CA GLU A 312 23.70 -14.46 -10.57
C GLU A 312 24.38 -13.53 -9.54
N ALA A 313 23.61 -13.03 -8.54
CA ALA A 313 24.05 -12.09 -7.54
C ALA A 313 23.59 -12.51 -6.15
N LYS A 314 24.23 -11.97 -5.11
CA LYS A 314 23.76 -12.13 -3.73
C LYS A 314 22.45 -11.39 -3.52
N TYR A 315 21.62 -11.90 -2.59
CA TYR A 315 20.37 -11.23 -2.20
C TYR A 315 20.64 -9.78 -1.75
N PHE A 316 20.25 -8.85 -2.60
CA PHE A 316 20.57 -7.43 -2.47
C PHE A 316 20.01 -6.79 -1.19
N TYR A 317 18.78 -7.15 -0.84
CA TYR A 317 18.06 -6.49 0.28
C TYR A 317 18.59 -6.82 1.66
N GLY A 318 19.44 -7.84 1.77
CA GLY A 318 20.22 -8.11 2.99
C GLY A 318 21.15 -6.96 3.40
N GLY A 319 21.58 -6.15 2.43
CA GLY A 319 22.38 -4.94 2.65
C GLY A 319 21.71 -3.89 3.54
N ASN A 320 20.38 -3.81 3.51
CA ASN A 320 19.61 -2.90 4.35
C ASN A 320 19.76 -3.15 5.86
N TYR A 321 20.28 -4.30 6.24
CA TYR A 321 20.49 -4.73 7.64
C TYR A 321 21.98 -4.95 7.98
N ALA A 322 22.88 -4.75 7.02
CA ALA A 322 24.29 -5.08 7.16
C ALA A 322 24.96 -4.32 8.31
N SER A 323 24.69 -3.03 8.47
CA SER A 323 25.25 -2.21 9.56
C SER A 323 24.82 -2.68 10.95
N MET A 324 23.61 -3.21 11.06
CA MET A 324 23.07 -3.74 12.31
C MET A 324 23.63 -5.14 12.61
N LEU A 325 23.83 -5.96 11.58
CA LEU A 325 24.35 -7.32 11.72
C LEU A 325 25.86 -7.31 12.01
N SER A 326 26.61 -6.35 11.47
CA SER A 326 28.08 -6.23 11.69
C SER A 326 28.41 -5.65 13.06
N ASP A 327 27.58 -4.77 13.62
CA ASP A 327 27.75 -4.19 14.96
C ASP A 327 26.40 -4.05 15.67
N PRO A 328 25.88 -5.15 16.25
CA PRO A 328 24.54 -5.15 16.84
C PRO A 328 24.38 -4.18 18.02
N VAL A 329 25.46 -4.00 18.82
CA VAL A 329 25.40 -3.14 20.02
C VAL A 329 25.24 -1.67 19.64
N ASN A 330 26.09 -1.19 18.75
CA ASN A 330 25.99 0.19 18.26
C ASN A 330 24.76 0.38 17.35
N GLY A 331 24.39 -0.64 16.56
CA GLY A 331 23.18 -0.64 15.75
C GLY A 331 21.93 -0.47 16.58
N ILE A 332 21.77 -1.23 17.65
CA ILE A 332 20.65 -1.12 18.61
C ILE A 332 20.72 0.22 19.35
N GLY A 333 21.91 0.65 19.79
CA GLY A 333 22.11 1.94 20.44
C GLY A 333 21.63 3.10 19.56
N LYS A 334 22.06 3.14 18.30
CA LYS A 334 21.60 4.16 17.33
C LYS A 334 20.08 4.13 17.14
N MET A 335 19.47 2.93 17.09
CA MET A 335 18.01 2.80 16.99
C MET A 335 17.27 3.41 18.17
N ILE A 336 17.75 3.18 19.40
CA ILE A 336 17.09 3.67 20.63
C ILE A 336 17.06 5.21 20.65
N PHE A 337 18.08 5.85 20.10
CA PHE A 337 18.19 7.32 20.05
C PHE A 337 17.71 7.94 18.74
N ASP A 338 17.20 7.13 17.79
CA ASP A 338 16.69 7.61 16.52
C ASP A 338 15.20 8.01 16.64
N GLY A 339 14.94 9.34 16.63
CA GLY A 339 13.58 9.89 16.74
C GLY A 339 12.66 9.50 15.58
N GLU A 340 13.19 9.25 14.36
CA GLU A 340 12.39 8.83 13.21
C GLU A 340 11.84 7.41 13.38
N ARG A 341 12.65 6.50 13.94
CA ARG A 341 12.24 5.14 14.26
C ARG A 341 11.16 5.10 15.35
N TRP A 342 11.29 5.92 16.38
CA TRP A 342 10.21 6.10 17.35
C TRP A 342 8.98 6.73 16.74
N GLY A 343 9.17 7.73 15.85
CA GLY A 343 8.08 8.32 15.09
C GLY A 343 7.33 7.29 14.24
N TYR A 344 8.05 6.36 13.60
CA TYR A 344 7.45 5.23 12.90
C TYR A 344 6.62 4.34 13.84
N ALA A 345 7.22 3.86 14.94
CA ALA A 345 6.54 3.00 15.90
C ALA A 345 5.26 3.67 16.44
N PHE A 346 5.34 4.97 16.79
CA PHE A 346 4.20 5.74 17.23
C PHE A 346 3.10 5.82 16.17
N LYS A 347 3.46 6.15 14.93
CA LYS A 347 2.52 6.32 13.81
C LYS A 347 1.80 5.03 13.43
N VAL A 348 2.45 3.86 13.53
CA VAL A 348 1.86 2.54 13.22
C VAL A 348 0.66 2.24 14.12
N PHE A 349 0.77 2.52 15.41
CA PHE A 349 -0.25 2.16 16.39
C PHE A 349 -1.30 3.24 16.65
N LEU A 350 -1.03 4.48 16.23
CA LEU A 350 -1.92 5.62 16.45
C LEU A 350 -3.34 5.42 15.88
N PRO A 351 -3.54 4.89 14.65
CA PRO A 351 -4.88 4.65 14.12
C PRO A 351 -5.70 3.68 14.95
N PHE A 352 -5.03 2.84 15.72
CA PHE A 352 -5.61 1.82 16.59
C PHE A 352 -5.65 2.23 18.07
N LEU A 353 -5.33 3.49 18.40
CA LEU A 353 -5.27 4.03 19.77
C LEU A 353 -4.44 3.13 20.71
N TYR A 354 -3.39 2.52 20.19
CA TYR A 354 -2.51 1.58 20.91
C TYR A 354 -3.22 0.37 21.54
N LEU A 355 -4.48 0.11 21.19
CA LEU A 355 -5.25 -1.04 21.64
C LEU A 355 -4.58 -2.40 21.34
N PRO A 356 -3.87 -2.60 20.21
CA PRO A 356 -3.17 -3.86 19.93
C PRO A 356 -2.30 -4.37 21.06
N PHE A 357 -1.69 -3.49 21.87
CA PHE A 357 -0.83 -3.87 22.98
C PHE A 357 -1.57 -4.61 24.12
N PHE A 358 -2.89 -4.52 24.17
CA PHE A 358 -3.70 -5.27 25.14
C PHE A 358 -3.98 -6.72 24.72
N HIS A 359 -3.54 -7.13 23.50
CA HIS A 359 -3.58 -8.53 23.08
C HIS A 359 -2.31 -8.93 22.33
N LEU A 360 -1.21 -9.07 23.07
CA LEU A 360 0.13 -9.38 22.54
C LEU A 360 0.22 -10.64 21.66
N PRO A 361 -0.52 -11.76 21.94
CA PRO A 361 -0.39 -12.95 21.09
C PRO A 361 -0.77 -12.73 19.63
N THR A 362 -1.79 -11.90 19.34
CA THR A 362 -2.15 -11.57 17.96
C THR A 362 -1.31 -10.42 17.41
N LEU A 363 -0.87 -9.49 18.27
CA LEU A 363 0.04 -8.42 17.88
C LEU A 363 1.41 -8.98 17.41
N ALA A 364 1.89 -10.03 18.05
CA ALA A 364 3.15 -10.68 17.70
C ALA A 364 3.19 -11.19 16.24
N LEU A 365 2.03 -11.43 15.62
CA LEU A 365 1.95 -11.81 14.21
C LEU A 365 2.38 -10.69 13.26
N ALA A 366 2.27 -9.43 13.68
CA ALA A 366 2.75 -8.27 12.92
C ALA A 366 4.27 -8.05 13.08
N ALA A 367 4.90 -8.69 14.07
CA ALA A 367 6.28 -8.41 14.46
C ALA A 367 7.31 -8.57 13.32
N PRO A 368 7.26 -9.59 12.46
CA PRO A 368 8.26 -9.73 11.40
C PRO A 368 8.33 -8.50 10.50
N VAL A 369 7.20 -8.03 9.99
CA VAL A 369 7.14 -6.86 9.11
C VAL A 369 7.41 -5.56 9.88
N PHE A 370 6.89 -5.44 11.10
CA PHE A 370 7.16 -4.28 11.95
C PHE A 370 8.66 -4.08 12.21
N PHE A 371 9.36 -5.15 12.62
CA PHE A 371 10.78 -5.08 12.88
C PHE A 371 11.62 -4.99 11.60
N GLN A 372 11.21 -5.66 10.53
CA GLN A 372 11.82 -5.49 9.22
C GLN A 372 11.88 -4.01 8.82
N ASN A 373 10.76 -3.30 8.92
CA ASN A 373 10.70 -1.88 8.57
C ASN A 373 11.47 -1.00 9.57
N LEU A 374 11.33 -1.28 10.87
CA LEU A 374 11.99 -0.54 11.94
C LEU A 374 13.51 -0.61 11.85
N LEU A 375 14.05 -1.81 11.53
CA LEU A 375 15.48 -2.11 11.52
C LEU A 375 16.17 -1.71 10.22
N SER A 376 15.40 -1.52 9.14
CA SER A 376 15.95 -1.22 7.81
C SER A 376 16.74 0.10 7.79
N ALA A 377 17.84 0.12 7.05
CA ALA A 377 18.53 1.35 6.68
C ALA A 377 17.79 2.17 5.60
N ASN A 378 16.86 1.54 4.89
CA ASN A 378 16.03 2.23 3.89
C ASN A 378 14.84 2.94 4.57
N ASP A 379 14.87 4.28 4.56
CA ASP A 379 13.86 5.12 5.21
C ASP A 379 12.47 4.98 4.58
N SER A 380 12.39 4.64 3.29
CA SER A 380 11.13 4.38 2.60
C SER A 380 10.30 3.28 3.27
N MET A 381 10.96 2.28 3.88
CA MET A 381 10.27 1.20 4.59
C MET A 381 9.53 1.66 5.85
N ARG A 382 9.87 2.83 6.39
CA ARG A 382 9.18 3.47 7.52
C ARG A 382 8.14 4.52 7.10
N SER A 383 8.08 4.84 5.81
CA SER A 383 7.11 5.80 5.26
C SER A 383 5.75 5.15 5.02
N PHE A 384 4.69 5.87 5.39
CA PHE A 384 3.30 5.47 5.15
C PHE A 384 2.83 5.69 3.71
N ASN A 385 3.73 6.15 2.83
CA ASN A 385 3.44 6.38 1.42
C ASN A 385 3.73 5.16 0.55
N TYR A 386 4.24 4.07 1.14
CA TYR A 386 4.69 2.87 0.42
C TYR A 386 3.99 1.60 0.92
N HIS A 387 4.11 0.52 0.16
CA HIS A 387 3.45 -0.77 0.37
C HIS A 387 3.95 -1.61 1.57
N TYR A 388 5.03 -1.19 2.24
CA TYR A 388 5.73 -2.00 3.25
C TYR A 388 4.91 -2.36 4.50
N PHE A 389 3.69 -1.85 4.63
CA PHE A 389 2.78 -2.14 5.74
C PHE A 389 1.81 -3.29 5.47
N THR A 390 1.73 -3.74 4.22
CA THR A 390 0.70 -4.68 3.75
C THR A 390 0.64 -5.94 4.60
N GLY A 391 1.78 -6.61 4.83
CA GLY A 391 1.79 -7.88 5.57
C GLY A 391 1.43 -7.76 7.05
N MET A 392 1.59 -6.60 7.72
CA MET A 392 1.21 -6.44 9.13
C MET A 392 -0.20 -5.89 9.32
N THR A 393 -0.81 -5.30 8.29
CA THR A 393 -2.16 -4.70 8.35
C THR A 393 -3.20 -5.63 8.94
N PRO A 394 -3.35 -6.89 8.51
CA PRO A 394 -4.32 -7.81 9.10
C PRO A 394 -4.20 -7.92 10.61
N PHE A 395 -2.98 -8.02 11.12
CA PHE A 395 -2.72 -8.33 12.52
C PHE A 395 -2.85 -7.11 13.43
N LEU A 396 -2.69 -5.90 12.93
CA LEU A 396 -3.02 -4.67 13.64
C LEU A 396 -4.53 -4.56 13.89
N PHE A 397 -5.34 -4.82 12.88
CA PHE A 397 -6.80 -4.86 13.01
C PHE A 397 -7.25 -6.01 13.92
N ILE A 398 -6.76 -7.23 13.67
CA ILE A 398 -7.10 -8.42 14.46
C ILE A 398 -6.74 -8.22 15.93
N SER A 399 -5.54 -7.73 16.23
CA SER A 399 -5.12 -7.50 17.61
C SER A 399 -5.96 -6.43 18.30
N THR A 400 -6.42 -5.41 17.56
CA THR A 400 -7.36 -4.41 18.06
C THR A 400 -8.71 -5.02 18.41
N LEU A 401 -9.26 -5.86 17.54
CA LEU A 401 -10.53 -6.57 17.78
C LEU A 401 -10.45 -7.47 19.03
N PHE A 402 -9.38 -8.24 19.14
CA PHE A 402 -9.14 -9.11 20.30
C PHE A 402 -8.88 -8.32 21.58
N ALA A 403 -8.22 -7.17 21.49
CA ALA A 403 -8.00 -6.27 22.62
C ALA A 403 -9.32 -5.67 23.13
N ILE A 404 -10.17 -5.20 22.22
CA ILE A 404 -11.50 -4.68 22.56
C ILE A 404 -12.35 -5.76 23.24
N ASP A 405 -12.39 -6.98 22.68
CA ASP A 405 -13.11 -8.11 23.26
C ASP A 405 -12.63 -8.42 24.67
N ARG A 406 -11.32 -8.49 24.88
CA ARG A 406 -10.71 -8.71 26.19
C ARG A 406 -11.02 -7.59 27.20
N LEU A 407 -10.89 -6.32 26.78
CA LEU A 407 -11.06 -5.17 27.65
C LEU A 407 -12.53 -4.97 28.05
N ARG A 408 -13.48 -5.16 27.12
CA ARG A 408 -14.91 -5.08 27.44
C ARG A 408 -15.35 -6.14 28.43
N GLY A 409 -14.77 -7.35 28.35
CA GLY A 409 -15.07 -8.43 29.31
C GLY A 409 -14.43 -8.23 30.69
N ARG A 410 -13.39 -7.37 30.79
CA ARG A 410 -12.68 -7.12 32.06
C ARG A 410 -13.10 -5.84 32.77
N PHE A 411 -13.48 -4.79 32.02
CA PHE A 411 -13.74 -3.46 32.56
C PHE A 411 -15.10 -2.93 32.10
N SER A 412 -16.05 -2.79 32.99
CA SER A 412 -17.40 -2.25 32.71
C SER A 412 -17.33 -0.83 32.10
N TRP A 413 -16.47 0.02 32.66
CA TRP A 413 -16.27 1.38 32.14
C TRP A 413 -15.84 1.43 30.66
N PHE A 414 -15.06 0.44 30.22
CA PHE A 414 -14.63 0.32 28.84
C PHE A 414 -15.80 -0.13 27.95
N ALA A 415 -16.56 -1.12 28.39
CA ALA A 415 -17.76 -1.59 27.71
C ALA A 415 -18.80 -0.47 27.50
N GLU A 416 -19.01 0.37 28.51
CA GLU A 416 -19.93 1.52 28.46
C GLU A 416 -19.49 2.58 27.41
N ARG A 417 -18.19 2.64 27.04
CA ARG A 417 -17.61 3.64 26.14
C ARG A 417 -17.22 3.12 24.76
N LEU A 418 -17.62 1.88 24.44
CA LEU A 418 -17.25 1.27 23.15
C LEU A 418 -17.66 2.11 21.94
N GLY A 419 -18.84 2.73 21.98
CA GLY A 419 -19.28 3.60 20.90
C GLY A 419 -18.39 4.84 20.73
N LEU A 420 -17.94 5.44 21.84
CA LEU A 420 -17.01 6.56 21.82
C LEU A 420 -15.63 6.13 21.30
N ILE A 421 -15.11 5.02 21.78
CA ILE A 421 -13.82 4.45 21.36
C ILE A 421 -13.85 4.15 19.85
N GLY A 422 -14.92 3.51 19.38
CA GLY A 422 -15.12 3.25 17.96
C GLY A 422 -15.17 4.52 17.12
N PHE A 423 -15.88 5.55 17.59
CA PHE A 423 -15.92 6.85 16.93
C PHE A 423 -14.53 7.50 16.84
N ILE A 424 -13.74 7.46 17.91
CA ILE A 424 -12.38 8.01 17.92
C ILE A 424 -11.47 7.24 16.96
N LEU A 425 -11.54 5.89 16.95
CA LEU A 425 -10.82 5.04 16.02
C LEU A 425 -11.11 5.44 14.56
N LEU A 426 -12.39 5.58 14.23
CA LEU A 426 -12.80 6.00 12.88
C LEU A 426 -12.33 7.43 12.57
N ALA A 427 -12.52 8.36 13.50
CA ALA A 427 -12.12 9.75 13.30
C ALA A 427 -10.61 9.88 13.04
N VAL A 428 -9.77 9.18 13.80
CA VAL A 428 -8.31 9.15 13.58
C VAL A 428 -7.98 8.57 12.20
N SER A 429 -8.64 7.48 11.79
CA SER A 429 -8.42 6.89 10.46
C SER A 429 -8.80 7.85 9.34
N VAL A 430 -9.95 8.51 9.42
CA VAL A 430 -10.42 9.50 8.43
C VAL A 430 -9.51 10.72 8.38
N ILE A 431 -9.12 11.28 9.53
CA ILE A 431 -8.24 12.46 9.58
C ILE A 431 -6.88 12.15 8.94
N ARG A 432 -6.38 10.94 9.17
CA ARG A 432 -5.08 10.56 8.60
C ARG A 432 -5.12 10.25 7.10
N SER A 433 -6.25 9.78 6.58
CA SER A 433 -6.37 9.50 5.15
C SER A 433 -6.71 10.74 4.31
N GLY A 434 -7.58 11.59 4.81
CA GLY A 434 -8.16 12.69 4.03
C GLY A 434 -7.16 13.65 3.37
N PRO A 435 -6.13 14.18 4.05
CA PRO A 435 -5.18 15.10 3.45
C PRO A 435 -4.35 14.49 2.34
N SER A 436 -3.85 13.25 2.51
CA SER A 436 -3.02 12.59 1.52
C SER A 436 -3.78 12.34 0.22
N GLU A 437 -5.05 12.01 0.31
CA GLU A 437 -5.89 11.71 -0.85
C GLU A 437 -6.35 12.93 -1.62
N TYR A 438 -6.71 14.00 -0.93
CA TYR A 438 -7.01 15.26 -1.59
C TYR A 438 -5.86 15.72 -2.48
N TRP A 439 -4.62 15.63 -1.98
CA TRP A 439 -3.42 15.97 -2.74
C TRP A 439 -3.19 15.02 -3.90
N PHE A 440 -3.41 13.74 -3.69
CA PHE A 440 -3.28 12.71 -4.68
C PHE A 440 -4.25 12.95 -5.85
N TYR A 441 -5.55 13.08 -5.59
CA TYR A 441 -6.55 13.37 -6.63
C TYR A 441 -6.27 14.66 -7.39
N ARG A 442 -5.86 15.68 -6.70
CA ARG A 442 -5.53 16.96 -7.32
C ARG A 442 -4.35 16.85 -8.27
N ASN A 443 -3.30 16.14 -7.89
CA ASN A 443 -2.10 15.98 -8.72
C ASN A 443 -2.40 15.16 -9.97
N ILE A 444 -3.15 14.07 -9.87
CA ILE A 444 -3.55 13.25 -11.01
C ILE A 444 -4.35 14.07 -12.03
N HIS A 445 -5.38 14.77 -11.58
CA HIS A 445 -6.18 15.59 -12.51
C HIS A 445 -5.40 16.75 -13.13
N SER A 446 -4.38 17.28 -12.45
CA SER A 446 -3.51 18.31 -13.01
C SER A 446 -2.52 17.80 -14.05
N ASN A 447 -2.18 16.50 -14.02
CA ASN A 447 -1.17 15.90 -14.90
C ASN A 447 -1.79 15.25 -16.16
N ARG A 448 -3.09 14.93 -16.13
CA ARG A 448 -3.79 14.50 -17.34
C ARG A 448 -4.04 15.70 -18.24
N SER A 449 -3.35 15.74 -19.38
CA SER A 449 -3.33 16.85 -20.31
C SER A 449 -3.41 16.37 -21.75
N ALA A 450 -3.63 17.27 -22.70
CA ALA A 450 -3.54 16.95 -24.13
C ALA A 450 -2.16 16.37 -24.50
N HIS A 451 -1.10 16.81 -23.81
CA HIS A 451 0.25 16.27 -23.98
C HIS A 451 0.33 14.79 -23.58
N THR A 452 -0.19 14.40 -22.40
CA THR A 452 -0.18 12.99 -21.96
C THR A 452 -1.07 12.11 -22.85
N GLU A 453 -2.14 12.62 -23.40
CA GLU A 453 -3.00 11.90 -24.34
C GLU A 453 -2.30 11.68 -25.68
N MET A 454 -1.63 12.72 -26.22
CA MET A 454 -0.82 12.64 -27.42
C MET A 454 0.30 11.61 -27.26
N ILE A 455 1.03 11.63 -26.13
CA ILE A 455 2.09 10.63 -25.84
C ILE A 455 1.52 9.21 -25.92
N ARG A 456 0.42 8.93 -25.20
CA ARG A 456 -0.19 7.59 -25.18
C ARG A 456 -0.62 7.12 -26.58
N GLU A 457 -1.21 8.02 -27.38
CA GLU A 457 -1.58 7.72 -28.77
C GLU A 457 -0.36 7.31 -29.59
N LYS A 458 0.73 8.06 -29.48
CA LYS A 458 1.95 7.79 -30.27
C LYS A 458 2.69 6.54 -29.78
N LEU A 459 2.69 6.27 -28.46
CA LEU A 459 3.28 5.05 -27.90
C LEU A 459 2.56 3.78 -28.36
N ALA A 460 1.26 3.83 -28.59
CA ALA A 460 0.50 2.71 -29.15
C ALA A 460 0.94 2.31 -30.56
N GLY A 461 1.61 3.20 -31.31
CA GLY A 461 2.16 2.93 -32.63
C GLY A 461 3.59 2.35 -32.63
N VAL A 462 4.24 2.20 -31.47
CA VAL A 462 5.59 1.64 -31.38
C VAL A 462 5.54 0.12 -31.58
N PRO A 463 6.28 -0.45 -32.57
CA PRO A 463 6.23 -1.88 -32.84
C PRO A 463 6.48 -2.74 -31.60
N PRO A 464 5.68 -3.78 -31.34
CA PRO A 464 5.79 -4.59 -30.12
C PRO A 464 7.12 -5.37 -30.01
N GLU A 465 7.74 -5.70 -31.14
CA GLU A 465 9.03 -6.39 -31.22
C GLU A 465 10.23 -5.47 -31.01
N ALA A 466 10.06 -4.15 -31.10
CA ALA A 466 11.15 -3.19 -30.99
C ALA A 466 11.74 -3.18 -29.57
N ARG A 467 13.06 -3.12 -29.47
CA ARG A 467 13.78 -2.84 -28.23
C ARG A 467 13.66 -1.36 -27.90
N VAL A 468 12.96 -1.03 -26.84
CA VAL A 468 12.66 0.36 -26.47
C VAL A 468 13.53 0.81 -25.32
N LEU A 469 14.07 2.02 -25.41
CA LEU A 469 14.71 2.73 -24.30
C LEU A 469 13.91 4.01 -24.02
N THR A 470 13.50 4.22 -22.77
CA THR A 470 12.66 5.35 -22.42
C THR A 470 12.77 5.77 -20.95
N HIS A 471 12.00 6.79 -20.56
CA HIS A 471 11.85 7.25 -19.17
C HIS A 471 11.10 6.24 -18.31
N ASN A 472 11.41 6.25 -17.01
CA ASN A 472 10.75 5.42 -15.99
C ASN A 472 9.22 5.50 -16.04
N SER A 473 8.64 6.70 -16.17
CA SER A 473 7.20 6.94 -16.22
C SER A 473 6.52 6.48 -17.51
N LEU A 474 7.27 6.32 -18.62
CA LEU A 474 6.73 5.85 -19.89
C LEU A 474 6.80 4.32 -20.06
N ILE A 475 7.63 3.64 -19.28
CA ILE A 475 7.78 2.18 -19.36
C ILE A 475 6.45 1.44 -19.21
N PRO A 476 5.57 1.75 -18.25
CA PRO A 476 4.29 1.02 -18.12
C PRO A 476 3.40 1.12 -19.37
N GLN A 477 3.58 2.15 -20.19
CA GLN A 477 2.81 2.32 -21.44
C GLN A 477 3.33 1.43 -22.59
N VAL A 478 4.57 0.94 -22.47
CA VAL A 478 5.23 0.17 -23.52
C VAL A 478 5.83 -1.16 -23.03
N CYS A 479 5.49 -1.59 -21.81
CA CYS A 479 6.11 -2.77 -21.18
C CYS A 479 5.67 -4.12 -21.77
N ASN A 480 4.61 -4.18 -22.58
CA ASN A 480 4.15 -5.40 -23.25
C ASN A 480 5.07 -5.75 -24.44
N ARG A 481 6.33 -5.99 -24.13
CA ARG A 481 7.39 -6.40 -25.08
C ARG A 481 8.52 -7.11 -24.33
N LYS A 482 9.25 -7.95 -25.06
CA LYS A 482 10.37 -8.69 -24.46
C LYS A 482 11.45 -7.76 -23.92
N TYR A 483 11.78 -6.69 -24.67
CA TYR A 483 12.88 -5.80 -24.33
C TYR A 483 12.41 -4.36 -24.24
N VAL A 484 12.37 -3.84 -23.02
CA VAL A 484 12.21 -2.42 -22.71
C VAL A 484 13.17 -2.05 -21.59
N TYR A 485 13.83 -0.92 -21.73
CA TYR A 485 14.87 -0.44 -20.84
C TYR A 485 14.57 0.98 -20.40
N GLN A 486 15.03 1.35 -19.21
CA GLN A 486 14.95 2.72 -18.73
C GLN A 486 16.30 3.42 -18.81
N PHE A 487 16.28 4.74 -18.96
CA PHE A 487 17.45 5.56 -18.71
C PHE A 487 17.83 5.47 -17.22
N ASN A 488 19.11 5.22 -16.95
CA ASN A 488 19.58 5.20 -15.57
C ASN A 488 19.80 6.63 -15.08
N TYR A 489 19.54 6.87 -13.81
CA TYR A 489 19.71 8.18 -13.15
C TYR A 489 21.17 8.52 -12.82
N ASN A 490 22.11 7.60 -13.05
CA ASN A 490 23.53 7.88 -12.86
C ASN A 490 24.06 8.77 -13.97
N PRO A 491 24.87 9.81 -13.67
CA PRO A 491 25.40 10.73 -14.67
C PRO A 491 26.40 10.12 -15.67
N SER A 492 26.77 8.87 -15.49
CA SER A 492 27.64 8.09 -16.40
C SER A 492 27.11 6.65 -16.50
N PRO A 493 26.89 6.07 -17.65
CA PRO A 493 27.21 6.50 -19.01
C PRO A 493 26.24 7.52 -19.62
N THR A 494 26.59 8.06 -20.80
CA THR A 494 25.71 8.97 -21.55
C THR A 494 24.45 8.25 -22.04
N LYS A 495 23.39 8.99 -22.37
CA LYS A 495 22.12 8.42 -22.90
C LYS A 495 22.34 7.58 -24.17
N LEU A 496 23.33 7.96 -24.98
CA LEU A 496 23.74 7.20 -26.18
C LEU A 496 24.37 5.87 -25.81
N GLU A 497 25.30 5.85 -24.86
CA GLU A 497 25.92 4.61 -24.39
C GLU A 497 24.90 3.61 -23.87
N PHE A 498 23.81 4.08 -23.23
CA PHE A 498 22.68 3.22 -22.87
C PHE A 498 21.97 2.66 -24.10
N ALA A 499 21.67 3.49 -25.10
CA ALA A 499 21.01 3.04 -26.34
C ALA A 499 21.83 1.99 -27.05
N GLU A 500 23.16 2.17 -27.12
CA GLU A 500 24.10 1.23 -27.69
C GLU A 500 24.24 -0.05 -26.85
N LYS A 501 24.40 0.07 -25.54
CA LYS A 501 24.51 -1.06 -24.60
C LYS A 501 23.33 -2.03 -24.72
N TYR A 502 22.13 -1.50 -24.82
CA TYR A 502 20.92 -2.32 -24.90
C TYR A 502 20.48 -2.62 -26.34
N GLY A 503 21.16 -2.07 -27.34
CA GLY A 503 20.83 -2.23 -28.75
C GLY A 503 19.41 -1.73 -29.03
N ALA A 504 19.06 -0.55 -28.51
CA ALA A 504 17.72 0.01 -28.64
C ALA A 504 17.41 0.31 -30.12
N ASP A 505 16.28 -0.20 -30.61
CA ASP A 505 15.76 0.12 -31.94
C ASP A 505 15.01 1.45 -31.92
N VAL A 506 14.29 1.70 -30.82
CA VAL A 506 13.47 2.90 -30.59
C VAL A 506 13.88 3.56 -29.29
N VAL A 507 14.14 4.86 -29.34
CA VAL A 507 14.37 5.71 -28.17
C VAL A 507 13.19 6.68 -28.05
N ILE A 508 12.60 6.75 -26.87
CA ILE A 508 11.47 7.62 -26.58
C ILE A 508 11.89 8.61 -25.50
N TRP A 509 11.69 9.88 -25.79
CA TRP A 509 12.15 10.98 -24.95
C TRP A 509 11.06 12.05 -24.80
N ASP A 510 10.85 12.51 -23.55
CA ASP A 510 9.99 13.64 -23.27
C ASP A 510 10.72 14.64 -22.35
N GLU A 511 10.87 15.86 -22.81
CA GLU A 511 11.56 16.95 -22.09
C GLU A 511 10.78 17.44 -20.87
N ARG A 512 9.47 17.22 -20.85
CA ARG A 512 8.58 17.66 -19.76
C ARG A 512 8.52 16.69 -18.59
N LEU A 513 8.90 15.44 -18.83
CA LEU A 513 9.00 14.44 -17.78
C LEU A 513 10.33 14.66 -17.04
N TRP A 514 10.27 15.50 -16.01
CA TRP A 514 11.43 15.74 -15.17
C TRP A 514 11.74 14.50 -14.34
N GLU A 515 12.91 13.94 -14.56
CA GLU A 515 13.46 12.85 -13.73
C GLU A 515 14.80 13.33 -13.17
N PRO A 516 15.05 13.18 -11.84
CA PRO A 516 16.31 13.59 -11.21
C PRO A 516 17.51 12.92 -11.93
N GLY A 517 18.49 13.71 -12.34
CA GLY A 517 19.70 13.23 -13.04
C GLY A 517 19.61 13.17 -14.56
N THR A 518 18.48 13.54 -15.18
CA THR A 518 18.43 13.71 -16.64
C THR A 518 18.99 15.09 -17.03
N ALA A 519 20.00 15.11 -17.92
CA ALA A 519 20.47 16.33 -18.53
C ALA A 519 19.39 16.97 -19.41
N SER A 520 19.45 18.29 -19.64
CA SER A 520 18.49 18.97 -20.51
C SER A 520 18.51 18.41 -21.93
N SER A 521 17.37 18.45 -22.60
CA SER A 521 17.11 17.91 -23.93
C SER A 521 18.00 18.44 -25.05
N THR A 522 18.42 19.70 -24.93
CA THR A 522 19.29 20.37 -25.93
C THR A 522 20.60 19.63 -26.19
N GLU A 523 21.05 18.80 -25.22
CA GLU A 523 22.26 17.97 -25.39
C GLU A 523 21.97 16.58 -26.01
N SER A 524 20.74 16.09 -25.96
CA SER A 524 20.39 14.70 -26.32
C SER A 524 20.05 14.54 -27.81
N LEU A 525 19.35 15.52 -28.39
CA LEU A 525 18.89 15.45 -29.79
C LEU A 525 20.06 15.33 -30.79
N PRO A 526 21.11 16.20 -30.77
CA PRO A 526 22.25 16.08 -31.68
C PRO A 526 23.00 14.76 -31.49
N VAL A 527 23.07 14.23 -30.30
CA VAL A 527 23.80 12.99 -29.95
C VAL A 527 23.14 11.78 -30.62
N PHE A 528 21.82 11.64 -30.51
CA PHE A 528 21.10 10.53 -31.13
C PHE A 528 21.13 10.61 -32.68
N LEU A 529 20.99 11.81 -33.25
CA LEU A 529 21.08 12.00 -34.69
C LEU A 529 22.47 11.62 -35.24
N GLY A 530 23.54 12.02 -34.51
CA GLY A 530 24.92 11.66 -34.86
C GLY A 530 25.22 10.17 -34.75
N ALA A 531 24.44 9.42 -33.96
CA ALA A 531 24.59 7.99 -33.74
C ALA A 531 23.72 7.10 -34.64
N GLY A 532 23.16 7.65 -35.71
CA GLY A 532 22.38 6.87 -36.68
C GLY A 532 20.93 6.65 -36.26
N TYR A 533 20.38 7.46 -35.36
CA TYR A 533 18.94 7.53 -35.12
C TYR A 533 18.32 8.65 -35.95
N ARG A 534 17.09 8.47 -36.38
CA ARG A 534 16.26 9.52 -37.00
C ARG A 534 15.05 9.82 -36.13
N VAL A 535 14.64 11.06 -36.11
CA VAL A 535 13.36 11.46 -35.52
C VAL A 535 12.23 10.97 -36.41
N ILE A 536 11.32 10.16 -35.86
CA ILE A 536 10.12 9.71 -36.57
C ILE A 536 8.87 10.45 -36.09
N PHE A 537 8.93 11.03 -34.90
CA PHE A 537 7.90 11.89 -34.34
C PHE A 537 8.50 12.93 -33.41
N GLU A 538 8.02 14.17 -33.55
CA GLU A 538 8.36 15.30 -32.65
C GLU A 538 7.12 16.17 -32.46
N SER A 539 6.75 16.44 -31.24
CA SER A 539 5.69 17.40 -30.88
C SER A 539 5.81 17.78 -29.43
N ASP A 540 5.79 19.08 -29.14
CA ASP A 540 5.63 19.64 -27.80
C ASP A 540 6.70 19.13 -26.78
N GLY A 541 7.95 18.91 -27.26
CA GLY A 541 9.06 18.38 -26.45
C GLY A 541 9.07 16.87 -26.29
N PHE A 542 8.16 16.16 -26.93
CA PHE A 542 8.14 14.71 -26.99
C PHE A 542 8.70 14.20 -28.31
N PHE A 543 9.63 13.25 -28.25
CA PHE A 543 10.37 12.71 -29.39
C PHE A 543 10.31 11.19 -29.42
N ILE A 544 10.18 10.63 -30.64
CA ILE A 544 10.41 9.21 -30.89
C ILE A 544 11.51 9.11 -31.94
N PHE A 545 12.58 8.44 -31.59
CA PHE A 545 13.72 8.16 -32.48
C PHE A 545 13.69 6.69 -32.88
N ASN A 546 14.01 6.41 -34.16
CA ASN A 546 14.19 5.06 -34.67
C ASN A 546 15.61 4.90 -35.21
N ARG A 547 16.25 3.77 -34.90
CA ARG A 547 17.58 3.43 -35.40
C ARG A 547 17.53 3.18 -36.90
N MET A 548 18.41 3.83 -37.65
CA MET A 548 18.55 3.55 -39.07
C MET A 548 19.25 2.20 -39.25
N THR A 549 18.56 1.21 -39.81
CA THR A 549 19.19 -0.05 -40.19
C THR A 549 20.12 0.20 -41.37
N SER A 550 21.35 -0.27 -41.31
CA SER A 550 22.38 -0.13 -42.32
C SER A 550 22.06 -0.80 -43.69
N GLY A 551 20.79 -1.20 -43.92
CA GLY A 551 20.32 -1.94 -45.09
C GLY A 551 19.44 -1.16 -46.08
N GLY A 552 19.20 0.14 -45.90
CA GLY A 552 18.33 0.94 -46.78
C GLY A 552 19.09 1.93 -47.66
N ARG A 553 20.09 1.47 -48.41
CA ARG A 553 20.52 2.14 -49.65
C ARG A 553 19.89 1.40 -50.81
N GLY A 554 18.76 1.87 -51.21
CA GLY A 554 18.07 1.45 -52.38
C GLY A 554 17.00 2.47 -52.76
#